data_d5172fa054a80f64aef1e8e93d52fed8
#
_entry.id   d5172fa054a80f64aef1e8e93d52fed8
#
_cell.length_a   1.000
_cell.length_b   1.000
_cell.length_c   1.000
_cell.angle_alpha   90.00
_cell.angle_beta   90.00
_cell.angle_gamma   90.00
#
_symmetry.space_group_name_H-M   'P 1'
#
loop_
_entity.id
_entity.type
_entity.pdbx_description
1 polymer ?
#
loop_
_entity_poly.entity_id
_entity_poly.type
_entity_poly.pdbx_seq_one_letter_code
_entity_poly.pdbx_strand_id
1 'polypeptide(L)'
;MLSFSGFEPWRTYLNGAFMQAPDILFVPTMGALHAGHGDLIRAARKWADGCGVRPTHVVVSIFINPTQFDEESDFSSYPTTPEEDAVLAADAGADAVVFPSVIEMYPQGVPSSVDPVHYGALTDTLEGAKRPGHFDGVVAVVRNLMEKVRPRWAFFGEKDWQQLAVIQRLIEFEFEGMEVVPVPTRREQSGLAMSSRNQRLSGSLRRDAAALYAALIRVAKSTDPQAESLQAAADLESLGFEVEYLEVVQEGSLEPEWVPGEMRVFVAARWGGVRLIDNVSCLQ
;
A
#
# COMPACT_ATOMS: atom_id res chain seq x y z
N MET A 1 13.44 11.60 16.38
CA MET A 1 12.29 10.65 16.28
C MET A 1 12.30 9.73 17.50
N LEU A 2 11.13 9.34 18.00
CA LEU A 2 10.97 8.40 19.11
C LEU A 2 10.56 7.01 18.58
N SER A 3 10.96 5.95 19.31
CA SER A 3 10.61 4.56 18.96
C SER A 3 9.83 3.94 20.13
N PHE A 4 8.72 3.26 19.80
CA PHE A 4 7.83 2.64 20.78
C PHE A 4 7.57 1.17 20.44
N SER A 5 7.54 0.32 21.45
CA SER A 5 7.26 -1.11 21.32
C SER A 5 5.75 -1.44 21.21
N GLY A 6 4.90 -0.43 21.06
CA GLY A 6 3.44 -0.57 20.93
C GLY A 6 2.72 0.77 21.02
N PHE A 7 1.40 0.75 20.83
CA PHE A 7 0.56 1.95 20.82
C PHE A 7 0.31 2.52 22.21
N GLU A 8 0.24 1.68 23.25
CA GLU A 8 0.03 2.15 24.65
C GLU A 8 1.17 3.06 25.14
N PRO A 9 2.46 2.69 25.02
CA PRO A 9 3.56 3.58 25.37
C PRO A 9 3.56 4.88 24.56
N TRP A 10 3.26 4.79 23.26
CA TRP A 10 3.16 5.96 22.39
C TRP A 10 2.02 6.90 22.81
N ARG A 11 0.83 6.39 23.13
CA ARG A 11 -0.29 7.20 23.63
C ARG A 11 0.01 7.85 24.97
N THR A 12 0.65 7.13 25.88
CA THR A 12 1.11 7.68 27.17
C THR A 12 2.05 8.86 26.93
N TYR A 13 2.98 8.73 26.00
CA TYR A 13 3.85 9.83 25.59
C TYR A 13 3.07 11.02 25.06
N LEU A 14 2.12 10.83 24.14
CA LEU A 14 1.32 11.92 23.58
C LEU A 14 0.55 12.69 24.67
N ASN A 15 -0.08 11.98 25.61
CA ASN A 15 -0.83 12.59 26.71
C ASN A 15 0.05 13.43 27.65
N GLY A 16 1.32 13.07 27.78
CA GLY A 16 2.29 13.84 28.60
C GLY A 16 3.02 14.96 27.85
N ALA A 17 3.20 14.81 26.54
CA ALA A 17 4.00 15.72 25.74
C ALA A 17 3.22 16.93 25.20
N PHE A 18 1.90 16.79 25.02
CA PHE A 18 1.06 17.82 24.41
C PHE A 18 -0.02 18.30 25.40
N MET A 19 -0.12 19.62 25.59
CA MET A 19 -1.22 20.23 26.37
C MET A 19 -2.58 20.08 25.68
N GLN A 20 -2.59 20.01 24.36
CA GLN A 20 -3.75 19.73 23.53
C GLN A 20 -3.39 18.55 22.62
N ALA A 21 -4.28 17.57 22.48
CA ALA A 21 -4.07 16.43 21.61
C ALA A 21 -3.68 16.87 20.20
N PRO A 22 -2.56 16.37 19.65
CA PRO A 22 -2.14 16.70 18.29
C PRO A 22 -3.05 16.04 17.26
N ASP A 23 -3.15 16.66 16.10
CA ASP A 23 -3.66 15.98 14.90
C ASP A 23 -2.66 14.92 14.46
N ILE A 24 -3.08 13.67 14.35
CA ILE A 24 -2.22 12.55 13.99
C ILE A 24 -2.22 12.34 12.47
N LEU A 25 -1.02 12.28 11.89
CA LEU A 25 -0.77 11.89 10.51
C LEU A 25 -0.10 10.51 10.52
N PHE A 26 -0.75 9.53 9.92
CA PHE A 26 -0.38 8.13 10.07
C PHE A 26 0.12 7.51 8.78
N VAL A 27 1.22 6.79 8.86
CA VAL A 27 1.79 6.01 7.76
C VAL A 27 1.89 4.55 8.19
N PRO A 28 0.88 3.71 7.90
CA PRO A 28 0.94 2.28 8.18
C PRO A 28 1.87 1.57 7.20
N THR A 29 2.75 0.71 7.72
CA THR A 29 3.67 -0.10 6.91
C THR A 29 3.86 -1.50 7.48
N MET A 30 4.40 -2.39 6.64
CA MET A 30 4.81 -3.73 7.07
C MET A 30 6.33 -3.82 7.36
N GLY A 31 7.06 -2.73 7.33
CA GLY A 31 8.53 -2.74 7.45
C GLY A 31 9.26 -2.99 6.13
N ALA A 32 10.56 -3.29 6.23
CA ALA A 32 11.49 -3.31 5.10
C ALA A 32 11.36 -2.04 4.25
N LEU A 33 11.46 -0.90 4.93
CA LEU A 33 11.19 0.40 4.34
C LEU A 33 12.19 0.71 3.23
N HIS A 34 11.69 1.34 2.19
CA HIS A 34 12.48 1.81 1.05
C HIS A 34 12.10 3.25 0.71
N ALA A 35 12.76 3.85 -0.27
CA ALA A 35 12.55 5.25 -0.63
C ALA A 35 11.08 5.59 -0.95
N GLY A 36 10.26 4.64 -1.45
CA GLY A 36 8.82 4.81 -1.63
C GLY A 36 8.08 5.03 -0.31
N HIS A 37 8.39 4.25 0.74
CA HIS A 37 7.86 4.50 2.09
C HIS A 37 8.35 5.85 2.64
N GLY A 38 9.61 6.22 2.35
CA GLY A 38 10.13 7.54 2.69
C GLY A 38 9.32 8.69 2.04
N ASP A 39 8.79 8.49 0.82
CA ASP A 39 7.93 9.48 0.17
C ASP A 39 6.57 9.62 0.87
N LEU A 40 5.98 8.52 1.38
CA LEU A 40 4.77 8.57 2.23
C LEU A 40 5.01 9.44 3.47
N ILE A 41 6.12 9.19 4.16
CA ILE A 41 6.46 9.91 5.40
C ILE A 41 6.75 11.38 5.11
N ARG A 42 7.49 11.69 4.03
CA ARG A 42 7.74 13.08 3.60
C ARG A 42 6.45 13.81 3.21
N ALA A 43 5.52 13.11 2.55
CA ALA A 43 4.20 13.66 2.24
C ALA A 43 3.42 13.98 3.52
N ALA A 44 3.41 13.07 4.50
CA ALA A 44 2.81 13.30 5.81
C ALA A 44 3.46 14.48 6.54
N ARG A 45 4.79 14.58 6.55
CA ARG A 45 5.52 15.70 7.16
C ARG A 45 5.18 17.04 6.50
N LYS A 46 5.23 17.09 5.17
CA LYS A 46 4.85 18.29 4.40
C LYS A 46 3.40 18.72 4.68
N TRP A 47 2.50 17.76 4.79
CA TRP A 47 1.09 18.02 5.14
C TRP A 47 0.98 18.60 6.55
N ALA A 48 1.66 17.99 7.53
CA ALA A 48 1.70 18.44 8.92
C ALA A 48 2.24 19.87 9.05
N ASP A 49 3.32 20.19 8.34
CA ASP A 49 3.92 21.54 8.35
C ASP A 49 2.99 22.59 7.72
N GLY A 50 2.05 22.19 6.85
CA GLY A 50 1.03 23.06 6.24
C GLY A 50 -0.24 23.24 7.07
N CYS A 51 -0.49 22.45 8.12
CA CYS A 51 -1.75 22.46 8.90
C CYS A 51 -1.91 23.61 9.92
N GLY A 52 -0.93 24.44 10.15
CA GLY A 52 -0.93 25.80 10.72
C GLY A 52 -1.24 25.98 12.19
N VAL A 53 -2.36 25.58 12.78
CA VAL A 53 -2.79 26.07 14.12
C VAL A 53 -2.74 25.02 15.24
N ARG A 54 -2.95 23.75 14.92
CA ARG A 54 -2.91 22.66 15.89
C ARG A 54 -1.56 21.95 15.86
N PRO A 55 -1.08 21.47 17.01
CA PRO A 55 0.08 20.57 17.00
C PRO A 55 -0.22 19.35 16.15
N THR A 56 0.76 18.91 15.40
CA THR A 56 0.69 17.72 14.51
C THR A 56 1.72 16.69 14.94
N HIS A 57 1.46 15.41 14.67
CA HIS A 57 2.38 14.33 15.00
C HIS A 57 2.36 13.27 13.89
N VAL A 58 3.48 13.09 13.21
CA VAL A 58 3.65 12.10 12.15
C VAL A 58 4.13 10.79 12.78
N VAL A 59 3.31 9.76 12.71
CA VAL A 59 3.63 8.43 13.24
C VAL A 59 3.62 7.37 12.14
N VAL A 60 4.62 6.51 12.19
CA VAL A 60 4.76 5.33 11.31
C VAL A 60 4.52 4.08 12.13
N SER A 61 3.68 3.15 11.68
CA SER A 61 3.65 1.81 12.25
C SER A 61 4.42 0.82 11.38
N ILE A 62 5.07 -0.14 12.03
CA ILE A 62 5.74 -1.25 11.38
C ILE A 62 5.16 -2.54 11.95
N PHE A 63 4.28 -3.19 11.17
CA PHE A 63 3.59 -4.41 11.57
C PHE A 63 3.41 -5.36 10.40
N ILE A 64 4.06 -6.50 10.43
CA ILE A 64 3.87 -7.57 9.45
C ILE A 64 2.61 -8.33 9.84
N ASN A 65 1.52 -8.07 9.11
CA ASN A 65 0.22 -8.65 9.40
C ASN A 65 0.10 -10.08 8.87
N PRO A 66 -0.05 -11.10 9.72
CA PRO A 66 -0.15 -12.48 9.26
C PRO A 66 -1.43 -12.78 8.46
N THR A 67 -2.54 -12.04 8.71
CA THR A 67 -3.85 -12.36 8.12
C THR A 67 -4.01 -11.96 6.64
N GLN A 68 -3.09 -11.17 6.10
CA GLN A 68 -3.14 -10.71 4.71
C GLN A 68 -2.23 -11.48 3.75
N PHE A 69 -1.49 -12.48 4.26
CA PHE A 69 -0.66 -13.35 3.45
C PHE A 69 -1.44 -14.62 3.09
N ASP A 70 -1.55 -14.88 1.81
CA ASP A 70 -2.17 -16.07 1.23
C ASP A 70 -1.18 -17.25 1.10
N GLU A 71 0.13 -16.96 1.08
CA GLU A 71 1.20 -17.97 1.05
C GLU A 71 2.06 -17.86 2.32
N GLU A 72 2.18 -18.96 3.09
CA GLU A 72 3.04 -19.03 4.28
C GLU A 72 4.52 -18.77 3.95
N SER A 73 4.94 -19.14 2.75
CA SER A 73 6.29 -18.89 2.23
C SER A 73 6.57 -17.39 2.05
N ASP A 74 5.58 -16.57 1.63
CA ASP A 74 5.74 -15.13 1.49
C ASP A 74 5.78 -14.45 2.86
N PHE A 75 4.96 -14.91 3.82
CA PHE A 75 4.99 -14.42 5.20
C PHE A 75 6.33 -14.73 5.89
N SER A 76 6.78 -15.98 5.84
CA SER A 76 8.00 -16.43 6.52
C SER A 76 9.28 -15.80 5.92
N SER A 77 9.27 -15.46 4.63
CA SER A 77 10.39 -14.83 3.93
C SER A 77 10.30 -13.31 3.86
N TYR A 78 9.28 -12.69 4.49
CA TYR A 78 9.13 -11.25 4.46
C TYR A 78 10.28 -10.56 5.22
N PRO A 79 10.99 -9.61 4.61
CA PRO A 79 12.17 -9.01 5.23
C PRO A 79 11.81 -8.19 6.48
N THR A 80 12.64 -8.30 7.52
CA THR A 80 12.47 -7.59 8.79
C THR A 80 13.74 -6.83 9.10
N THR A 81 13.68 -5.49 9.10
CA THR A 81 14.82 -4.58 9.23
C THR A 81 14.50 -3.40 10.16
N PRO A 82 14.13 -3.65 11.44
CA PRO A 82 13.56 -2.62 12.31
C PRO A 82 14.52 -1.44 12.58
N GLU A 83 15.83 -1.66 12.66
CA GLU A 83 16.82 -0.62 12.88
C GLU A 83 16.94 0.29 11.65
N GLU A 84 17.07 -0.28 10.45
CA GLU A 84 17.14 0.46 9.18
C GLU A 84 15.83 1.18 8.90
N ASP A 85 14.70 0.55 9.22
CA ASP A 85 13.38 1.13 9.09
C ASP A 85 13.21 2.37 9.98
N ALA A 86 13.66 2.29 11.23
CA ALA A 86 13.64 3.43 12.15
C ALA A 86 14.52 4.59 11.65
N VAL A 87 15.70 4.29 11.12
CA VAL A 87 16.58 5.32 10.54
C VAL A 87 15.92 5.99 9.35
N LEU A 88 15.37 5.21 8.40
CA LEU A 88 14.68 5.75 7.23
C LEU A 88 13.48 6.60 7.62
N ALA A 89 12.68 6.15 8.60
CA ALA A 89 11.52 6.90 9.07
C ALA A 89 11.94 8.23 9.70
N ALA A 90 13.02 8.25 10.48
CA ALA A 90 13.59 9.48 11.06
C ALA A 90 14.05 10.46 9.98
N ASP A 91 14.82 9.98 9.01
CA ASP A 91 15.36 10.79 7.91
C ASP A 91 14.26 11.35 7.00
N ALA A 92 13.13 10.65 6.91
CA ALA A 92 11.96 11.09 6.16
C ALA A 92 11.06 12.06 6.93
N GLY A 93 11.31 12.29 8.23
CA GLY A 93 10.62 13.30 9.04
C GLY A 93 9.48 12.77 9.93
N ALA A 94 9.47 11.48 10.26
CA ALA A 94 8.55 10.94 11.26
C ALA A 94 8.90 11.48 12.67
N ASP A 95 7.88 11.76 13.48
CA ASP A 95 8.05 12.10 14.89
C ASP A 95 8.19 10.83 15.76
N ALA A 96 7.48 9.77 15.36
CA ALA A 96 7.52 8.49 16.04
C ALA A 96 7.43 7.30 15.08
N VAL A 97 8.06 6.19 15.47
CA VAL A 97 7.81 4.86 14.92
C VAL A 97 7.27 3.94 16.02
N VAL A 98 6.26 3.14 15.67
CA VAL A 98 5.61 2.19 16.60
C VAL A 98 5.72 0.79 16.01
N PHE A 99 6.17 -0.15 16.82
CA PHE A 99 6.27 -1.58 16.52
C PHE A 99 5.25 -2.36 17.35
N PRO A 100 3.97 -2.43 16.91
CA PRO A 100 2.97 -3.13 17.69
C PRO A 100 3.22 -4.64 17.64
N SER A 101 3.00 -5.33 18.76
CA SER A 101 3.08 -6.77 18.83
C SER A 101 1.82 -7.42 18.23
N VAL A 102 1.94 -8.70 17.84
CA VAL A 102 0.79 -9.49 17.38
C VAL A 102 -0.32 -9.54 18.44
N ILE A 103 0.05 -9.67 19.73
CA ILE A 103 -0.92 -9.71 20.83
C ILE A 103 -1.64 -8.37 21.00
N GLU A 104 -0.96 -7.26 20.75
CA GLU A 104 -1.58 -5.93 20.79
C GLU A 104 -2.57 -5.72 19.63
N MET A 105 -2.21 -6.22 18.44
CA MET A 105 -3.10 -6.14 17.27
C MET A 105 -4.25 -7.13 17.33
N TYR A 106 -4.00 -8.31 17.88
CA TYR A 106 -4.97 -9.42 18.01
C TYR A 106 -4.96 -9.97 19.42
N PRO A 107 -5.64 -9.31 20.40
CA PRO A 107 -5.60 -9.71 21.81
C PRO A 107 -6.21 -11.10 22.09
N GLN A 108 -7.07 -11.59 21.18
CA GLN A 108 -7.69 -12.92 21.25
C GLN A 108 -6.95 -13.98 20.44
N GLY A 109 -5.73 -13.65 19.95
CA GLY A 109 -4.97 -14.44 18.99
C GLY A 109 -5.26 -14.03 17.55
N VAL A 110 -4.34 -14.38 16.65
CA VAL A 110 -4.53 -14.18 15.20
C VAL A 110 -5.75 -15.02 14.77
N PRO A 111 -6.79 -14.38 14.17
CA PRO A 111 -7.97 -15.11 13.77
C PRO A 111 -7.61 -16.12 12.65
N SER A 112 -8.17 -17.35 12.73
CA SER A 112 -8.03 -18.37 11.70
C SER A 112 -8.79 -18.03 10.42
N SER A 113 -9.79 -17.16 10.53
CA SER A 113 -10.54 -16.56 9.42
C SER A 113 -10.94 -15.14 9.81
N VAL A 114 -10.95 -14.25 8.85
CA VAL A 114 -11.43 -12.86 9.02
C VAL A 114 -12.83 -12.78 8.41
N ASP A 115 -13.66 -11.89 8.94
CA ASP A 115 -15.00 -11.69 8.39
C ASP A 115 -14.89 -11.22 6.93
N PRO A 116 -15.59 -11.87 6.00
CA PRO A 116 -15.56 -11.52 4.59
C PRO A 116 -16.01 -10.07 4.36
N VAL A 117 -15.29 -9.36 3.52
CA VAL A 117 -15.60 -7.99 3.12
C VAL A 117 -16.12 -7.98 1.68
N HIS A 118 -17.29 -7.39 1.48
CA HIS A 118 -17.94 -7.32 0.17
C HIS A 118 -18.12 -5.87 -0.26
N TYR A 119 -17.16 -5.35 -1.02
CA TYR A 119 -17.21 -4.02 -1.64
C TYR A 119 -17.38 -4.11 -3.17
N GLY A 120 -18.05 -5.17 -3.66
CA GLY A 120 -18.25 -5.41 -5.09
C GLY A 120 -16.93 -5.60 -5.83
N ALA A 121 -16.78 -5.00 -7.00
CA ALA A 121 -15.58 -5.17 -7.82
C ALA A 121 -14.28 -4.79 -7.09
N LEU A 122 -14.34 -3.90 -6.08
CA LEU A 122 -13.16 -3.56 -5.28
C LEU A 122 -12.54 -4.76 -4.56
N THR A 123 -13.35 -5.75 -4.18
CA THR A 123 -12.88 -6.96 -3.47
C THR A 123 -12.92 -8.22 -4.31
N ASP A 124 -13.66 -8.22 -5.43
CA ASP A 124 -14.02 -9.42 -6.17
C ASP A 124 -13.27 -9.57 -7.51
N THR A 125 -12.53 -8.53 -7.93
CA THR A 125 -11.75 -8.52 -9.18
C THR A 125 -10.24 -8.40 -8.92
N LEU A 126 -9.42 -8.52 -9.95
CA LEU A 126 -7.97 -8.31 -9.91
C LEU A 126 -7.29 -9.04 -8.74
N GLU A 127 -6.70 -8.29 -7.78
CA GLU A 127 -6.07 -8.87 -6.58
C GLU A 127 -7.05 -9.71 -5.74
N GLY A 128 -8.31 -9.25 -5.61
CA GLY A 128 -9.32 -9.97 -4.85
C GLY A 128 -9.66 -11.33 -5.47
N ALA A 129 -9.79 -11.39 -6.80
CA ALA A 129 -10.01 -12.64 -7.54
C ALA A 129 -8.80 -13.58 -7.48
N LYS A 130 -7.58 -13.04 -7.53
CA LYS A 130 -6.33 -13.81 -7.56
C LYS A 130 -5.85 -14.23 -6.17
N ARG A 131 -6.29 -13.54 -5.11
CA ARG A 131 -5.86 -13.73 -3.73
C ARG A 131 -7.05 -13.77 -2.77
N PRO A 132 -7.85 -14.85 -2.79
CA PRO A 132 -9.03 -14.97 -1.92
C PRO A 132 -8.72 -14.71 -0.45
N GLY A 133 -9.50 -13.86 0.24
CA GLY A 133 -9.30 -13.49 1.63
C GLY A 133 -8.25 -12.40 1.89
N HIS A 134 -7.49 -11.99 0.89
CA HIS A 134 -6.47 -10.95 1.05
C HIS A 134 -7.05 -9.64 1.57
N PHE A 135 -8.11 -9.14 0.94
CA PHE A 135 -8.74 -7.89 1.36
C PHE A 135 -9.47 -7.99 2.69
N ASP A 136 -9.96 -9.17 3.07
CA ASP A 136 -10.50 -9.41 4.41
C ASP A 136 -9.42 -9.14 5.47
N GLY A 137 -8.22 -9.70 5.27
CA GLY A 137 -7.06 -9.47 6.12
C GLY A 137 -6.58 -8.01 6.11
N VAL A 138 -6.57 -7.35 4.96
CA VAL A 138 -6.22 -5.92 4.84
C VAL A 138 -7.21 -5.05 5.61
N VAL A 139 -8.49 -5.23 5.40
CA VAL A 139 -9.54 -4.45 6.09
C VAL A 139 -9.47 -4.66 7.59
N ALA A 140 -9.30 -5.91 8.05
CA ALA A 140 -9.20 -6.21 9.47
C ALA A 140 -8.00 -5.52 10.14
N VAL A 141 -6.81 -5.59 9.55
CA VAL A 141 -5.62 -4.94 10.14
C VAL A 141 -5.71 -3.43 10.08
N VAL A 142 -6.19 -2.86 8.97
CA VAL A 142 -6.32 -1.41 8.82
C VAL A 142 -7.36 -0.87 9.79
N ARG A 143 -8.52 -1.53 9.94
CA ARG A 143 -9.52 -1.18 10.96
C ARG A 143 -8.89 -1.13 12.36
N ASN A 144 -8.17 -2.19 12.77
CA ASN A 144 -7.49 -2.24 14.07
C ASN A 144 -6.47 -1.11 14.24
N LEU A 145 -5.70 -0.80 13.20
CA LEU A 145 -4.73 0.30 13.22
C LEU A 145 -5.43 1.66 13.36
N MET A 146 -6.50 1.91 12.59
CA MET A 146 -7.27 3.16 12.66
C MET A 146 -7.91 3.36 14.03
N GLU A 147 -8.48 2.31 14.63
CA GLU A 147 -9.03 2.35 15.99
C GLU A 147 -7.98 2.69 17.06
N LYS A 148 -6.79 2.10 16.91
CA LYS A 148 -5.67 2.32 17.85
C LYS A 148 -5.00 3.68 17.69
N VAL A 149 -4.82 4.13 16.48
CA VAL A 149 -4.10 5.39 16.18
C VAL A 149 -5.04 6.58 16.18
N ARG A 150 -6.25 6.45 15.67
CA ARG A 150 -7.25 7.51 15.46
C ARG A 150 -6.64 8.70 14.72
N PRO A 151 -6.06 8.48 13.53
CA PRO A 151 -5.44 9.55 12.79
C PRO A 151 -6.50 10.48 12.19
N ARG A 152 -6.13 11.71 11.95
CA ARG A 152 -6.91 12.60 11.09
C ARG A 152 -6.64 12.35 9.62
N TRP A 153 -5.39 12.05 9.28
CA TRP A 153 -4.98 11.69 7.92
C TRP A 153 -4.14 10.41 7.95
N ALA A 154 -4.44 9.49 7.02
CA ALA A 154 -3.67 8.27 6.81
C ALA A 154 -3.13 8.24 5.37
N PHE A 155 -1.82 8.01 5.22
CA PHE A 155 -1.10 8.09 3.94
C PHE A 155 -0.85 6.70 3.38
N PHE A 156 -1.29 6.47 2.13
CA PHE A 156 -1.13 5.20 1.43
C PHE A 156 -0.57 5.40 0.03
N GLY A 157 0.23 4.45 -0.44
CA GLY A 157 0.84 4.51 -1.76
C GLY A 157 -0.11 4.07 -2.87
N GLU A 158 -0.13 4.82 -3.97
CA GLU A 158 -0.90 4.49 -5.18
C GLU A 158 -0.41 3.21 -5.89
N LYS A 159 0.76 2.71 -5.55
CA LYS A 159 1.26 1.44 -6.10
C LYS A 159 0.28 0.29 -5.87
N ASP A 160 -0.32 0.22 -4.71
CA ASP A 160 -1.31 -0.77 -4.33
C ASP A 160 -2.72 -0.14 -4.45
N TRP A 161 -3.06 0.36 -5.65
CA TRP A 161 -4.26 1.17 -5.91
C TRP A 161 -5.56 0.50 -5.49
N GLN A 162 -5.73 -0.79 -5.81
CA GLN A 162 -6.93 -1.51 -5.38
C GLN A 162 -7.03 -1.57 -3.85
N GLN A 163 -5.93 -1.80 -3.15
CA GLN A 163 -5.89 -1.72 -1.68
C GLN A 163 -6.24 -0.31 -1.19
N LEU A 164 -5.71 0.72 -1.84
CA LEU A 164 -6.04 2.11 -1.52
C LEU A 164 -7.55 2.36 -1.66
N ALA A 165 -8.18 1.92 -2.75
CA ALA A 165 -9.62 2.07 -2.97
C ALA A 165 -10.46 1.31 -1.93
N VAL A 166 -10.06 0.09 -1.56
CA VAL A 166 -10.69 -0.70 -0.48
C VAL A 166 -10.58 0.04 0.86
N ILE A 167 -9.41 0.62 1.17
CA ILE A 167 -9.20 1.37 2.42
C ILE A 167 -10.01 2.67 2.43
N GLN A 168 -10.09 3.38 1.32
CA GLN A 168 -10.95 4.57 1.21
C GLN A 168 -12.40 4.22 1.50
N ARG A 169 -12.89 3.10 0.97
CA ARG A 169 -14.25 2.61 1.24
C ARG A 169 -14.46 2.25 2.71
N LEU A 170 -13.49 1.59 3.34
CA LEU A 170 -13.53 1.30 4.78
C LEU A 170 -13.62 2.59 5.61
N ILE A 171 -12.76 3.57 5.32
CA ILE A 171 -12.71 4.83 6.06
C ILE A 171 -14.00 5.62 5.88
N GLU A 172 -14.52 5.70 4.66
CA GLU A 172 -15.79 6.37 4.36
C GLU A 172 -16.97 5.81 5.18
N PHE A 173 -17.00 4.49 5.39
CA PHE A 173 -18.11 3.85 6.08
C PHE A 173 -17.97 3.81 7.61
N GLU A 174 -16.75 3.72 8.14
CA GLU A 174 -16.54 3.39 9.55
C GLU A 174 -15.84 4.49 10.37
N PHE A 175 -15.19 5.48 9.71
CA PHE A 175 -14.32 6.42 10.41
C PHE A 175 -14.61 7.88 10.03
N GLU A 176 -15.68 8.46 10.60
CA GLU A 176 -16.07 9.85 10.36
C GLU A 176 -14.93 10.83 10.71
N GLY A 177 -14.65 11.77 9.81
CA GLY A 177 -13.64 12.83 10.00
C GLY A 177 -12.19 12.39 9.79
N MET A 178 -11.97 11.13 9.35
CA MET A 178 -10.67 10.62 8.92
C MET A 178 -10.55 10.72 7.40
N GLU A 179 -9.37 11.06 6.89
CA GLU A 179 -9.10 11.19 5.47
C GLU A 179 -7.94 10.28 5.03
N VAL A 180 -8.09 9.64 3.87
CA VAL A 180 -7.02 8.89 3.20
C VAL A 180 -6.33 9.79 2.19
N VAL A 181 -5.02 9.91 2.31
CA VAL A 181 -4.19 10.71 1.40
C VAL A 181 -3.38 9.78 0.50
N PRO A 182 -3.70 9.73 -0.81
CA PRO A 182 -2.91 8.95 -1.77
C PRO A 182 -1.55 9.61 -2.01
N VAL A 183 -0.51 8.78 -2.15
CA VAL A 183 0.85 9.25 -2.47
C VAL A 183 1.34 8.53 -3.72
N PRO A 184 1.83 9.28 -4.72
CA PRO A 184 2.24 8.72 -6.01
C PRO A 184 3.28 7.62 -5.92
N THR A 185 3.18 6.65 -6.81
CA THR A 185 4.10 5.51 -6.90
C THR A 185 5.52 5.99 -7.19
N ARG A 186 6.45 5.72 -6.27
CA ARG A 186 7.87 5.91 -6.53
C ARG A 186 8.39 4.80 -7.44
N ARG A 187 9.18 5.20 -8.46
CA ARG A 187 9.78 4.26 -9.42
C ARG A 187 11.30 4.30 -9.35
N GLU A 188 11.92 3.19 -9.71
CA GLU A 188 13.34 3.12 -10.01
C GLU A 188 13.65 3.89 -11.30
N GLN A 189 14.93 4.15 -11.57
CA GLN A 189 15.33 4.82 -12.82
C GLN A 189 14.90 4.04 -14.07
N SER A 190 14.75 2.73 -13.98
CA SER A 190 14.23 1.86 -15.01
C SER A 190 12.73 2.02 -15.28
N GLY A 191 11.99 2.66 -14.38
CA GLY A 191 10.52 2.74 -14.39
C GLY A 191 9.84 1.71 -13.49
N LEU A 192 10.54 0.66 -13.04
CA LEU A 192 9.98 -0.35 -12.14
C LEU A 192 9.45 0.29 -10.86
N ALA A 193 8.21 0.00 -10.49
CA ALA A 193 7.63 0.45 -9.22
C ALA A 193 8.43 -0.11 -8.04
N MET A 194 8.77 0.75 -7.08
CA MET A 194 9.53 0.33 -5.91
C MET A 194 8.69 -0.57 -5.00
N SER A 195 9.28 -1.70 -4.60
CA SER A 195 8.68 -2.68 -3.69
C SER A 195 9.77 -3.37 -2.88
N SER A 196 9.46 -3.73 -1.62
CA SER A 196 10.35 -4.55 -0.80
C SER A 196 10.68 -5.90 -1.47
N ARG A 197 9.73 -6.44 -2.25
CA ARG A 197 9.93 -7.68 -3.03
C ARG A 197 10.94 -7.56 -4.16
N ASN A 198 11.27 -6.35 -4.64
CA ASN A 198 12.29 -6.15 -5.68
C ASN A 198 13.68 -6.61 -5.22
N GLN A 199 13.95 -6.68 -3.92
CA GLN A 199 15.21 -7.21 -3.36
C GLN A 199 15.41 -8.71 -3.69
N ARG A 200 14.34 -9.43 -3.97
CA ARG A 200 14.37 -10.86 -4.35
C ARG A 200 14.74 -11.07 -5.83
N LEU A 201 14.74 -10.01 -6.65
CA LEU A 201 15.14 -10.08 -8.06
C LEU A 201 16.65 -9.90 -8.21
N SER A 202 17.28 -10.76 -8.99
CA SER A 202 18.67 -10.57 -9.40
C SER A 202 18.84 -9.31 -10.27
N GLY A 203 20.07 -8.81 -10.42
CA GLY A 203 20.31 -7.55 -11.12
C GLY A 203 19.82 -7.51 -12.59
N SER A 204 19.89 -8.62 -13.33
CA SER A 204 19.31 -8.72 -14.68
C SER A 204 17.78 -8.75 -14.64
N LEU A 205 17.20 -9.66 -13.85
CA LEU A 205 15.76 -9.80 -13.71
C LEU A 205 15.10 -8.49 -13.23
N ARG A 206 15.78 -7.75 -12.33
CA ARG A 206 15.26 -6.45 -11.86
C ARG A 206 15.22 -5.40 -12.97
N ARG A 207 16.21 -5.38 -13.88
CA ARG A 207 16.19 -4.49 -15.05
C ARG A 207 15.07 -4.87 -16.02
N ASP A 208 14.94 -6.18 -16.30
CA ASP A 208 13.96 -6.69 -17.26
C ASP A 208 12.52 -6.51 -16.76
N ALA A 209 12.31 -6.53 -15.43
CA ALA A 209 11.00 -6.23 -14.80
C ALA A 209 10.45 -4.84 -15.15
N ALA A 210 11.27 -3.91 -15.62
CA ALA A 210 10.84 -2.60 -16.13
C ALA A 210 9.90 -2.70 -17.34
N ALA A 211 9.87 -3.84 -18.05
CA ALA A 211 8.93 -4.11 -19.13
C ALA A 211 7.47 -3.99 -18.69
N LEU A 212 7.15 -4.29 -17.40
CA LEU A 212 5.81 -4.10 -16.86
C LEU A 212 5.36 -2.65 -16.95
N TYR A 213 6.19 -1.72 -16.51
CA TYR A 213 5.86 -0.29 -16.60
C TYR A 213 5.78 0.22 -18.03
N ALA A 214 6.67 -0.26 -18.91
CA ALA A 214 6.62 0.08 -20.33
C ALA A 214 5.31 -0.39 -20.98
N ALA A 215 4.84 -1.60 -20.65
CA ALA A 215 3.55 -2.13 -21.09
C ALA A 215 2.38 -1.25 -20.59
N LEU A 216 2.36 -0.92 -19.30
CA LEU A 216 1.33 -0.05 -18.71
C LEU A 216 1.26 1.33 -19.41
N ILE A 217 2.40 1.97 -19.64
CA ILE A 217 2.44 3.28 -20.31
C ILE A 217 1.97 3.19 -21.76
N ARG A 218 2.27 2.10 -22.45
CA ARG A 218 1.82 1.84 -23.83
C ARG A 218 0.30 1.74 -23.85
N VAL A 219 -0.29 0.94 -22.96
CA VAL A 219 -1.75 0.78 -22.82
C VAL A 219 -2.40 2.11 -22.45
N ALA A 220 -1.89 2.80 -21.43
CA ALA A 220 -2.47 4.06 -20.94
C ALA A 220 -2.49 5.19 -21.99
N LYS A 221 -1.61 5.14 -23.00
CA LYS A 221 -1.53 6.11 -24.11
C LYS A 221 -2.24 5.66 -25.37
N SER A 222 -2.74 4.43 -25.41
CA SER A 222 -3.39 3.89 -26.61
C SER A 222 -4.75 4.59 -26.82
N THR A 223 -5.17 4.72 -28.06
CA THR A 223 -6.52 5.14 -28.43
C THR A 223 -7.57 4.06 -28.19
N ASP A 224 -7.13 2.81 -28.03
CA ASP A 224 -7.95 1.67 -27.60
C ASP A 224 -7.20 0.89 -26.51
N PRO A 225 -7.26 1.35 -25.25
CA PRO A 225 -6.53 0.73 -24.16
C PRO A 225 -6.94 -0.72 -23.88
N GLN A 226 -8.18 -1.08 -24.14
CA GLN A 226 -8.66 -2.45 -23.91
C GLN A 226 -8.06 -3.43 -24.94
N ALA A 227 -8.08 -3.09 -26.23
CA ALA A 227 -7.41 -3.90 -27.24
C ALA A 227 -5.88 -3.94 -27.01
N GLU A 228 -5.26 -2.80 -26.66
CA GLU A 228 -3.83 -2.71 -26.39
C GLU A 228 -3.42 -3.53 -25.16
N SER A 229 -4.27 -3.65 -24.14
CA SER A 229 -3.97 -4.45 -22.95
C SER A 229 -3.78 -5.93 -23.27
N LEU A 230 -4.60 -6.47 -24.18
CA LEU A 230 -4.47 -7.87 -24.64
C LEU A 230 -3.13 -8.10 -25.37
N GLN A 231 -2.75 -7.16 -26.24
CA GLN A 231 -1.48 -7.25 -26.96
C GLN A 231 -0.28 -7.09 -26.00
N ALA A 232 -0.38 -6.16 -25.05
CA ALA A 232 0.66 -5.93 -24.05
C ALA A 232 0.88 -7.15 -23.14
N ALA A 233 -0.21 -7.84 -22.76
CA ALA A 233 -0.11 -9.09 -22.01
C ALA A 233 0.62 -10.18 -22.81
N ALA A 234 0.24 -10.41 -24.08
CA ALA A 234 0.89 -11.38 -24.95
C ALA A 234 2.40 -11.06 -25.18
N ASP A 235 2.74 -9.78 -25.30
CA ASP A 235 4.13 -9.36 -25.44
C ASP A 235 4.94 -9.63 -24.17
N LEU A 236 4.40 -9.38 -22.99
CA LEU A 236 5.02 -9.72 -21.71
C LEU A 236 5.21 -11.24 -21.55
N GLU A 237 4.21 -12.03 -21.94
CA GLU A 237 4.32 -13.50 -21.94
C GLU A 237 5.43 -13.99 -22.87
N SER A 238 5.57 -13.36 -24.05
CA SER A 238 6.64 -13.67 -25.00
C SER A 238 8.04 -13.37 -24.46
N LEU A 239 8.15 -12.42 -23.51
CA LEU A 239 9.39 -12.12 -22.78
C LEU A 239 9.64 -13.09 -21.62
N GLY A 240 8.68 -13.97 -21.29
CA GLY A 240 8.78 -14.96 -20.24
C GLY A 240 8.12 -14.56 -18.91
N PHE A 241 7.32 -13.50 -18.87
CA PHE A 241 6.47 -13.18 -17.71
C PHE A 241 5.28 -14.15 -17.63
N GLU A 242 4.93 -14.56 -16.43
CA GLU A 242 3.66 -15.25 -16.16
C GLU A 242 2.62 -14.17 -15.81
N VAL A 243 1.87 -13.68 -16.81
CA VAL A 243 0.87 -12.61 -16.63
C VAL A 243 -0.39 -13.18 -15.99
N GLU A 244 -0.75 -12.70 -14.81
CA GLU A 244 -1.98 -13.09 -14.12
C GLU A 244 -3.18 -12.27 -14.59
N TYR A 245 -2.95 -10.98 -14.83
CA TYR A 245 -3.88 -10.04 -15.50
C TYR A 245 -3.13 -8.82 -16.02
N LEU A 246 -3.66 -8.20 -17.07
CA LEU A 246 -3.37 -6.86 -17.53
C LEU A 246 -4.69 -6.26 -18.00
N GLU A 247 -5.33 -5.47 -17.15
CA GLU A 247 -6.71 -5.03 -17.32
C GLU A 247 -6.88 -3.52 -17.18
N VAL A 248 -7.83 -2.97 -17.93
CA VAL A 248 -8.21 -1.55 -17.88
C VAL A 248 -9.61 -1.45 -17.27
N VAL A 249 -9.69 -0.79 -16.12
CA VAL A 249 -10.93 -0.64 -15.35
C VAL A 249 -11.04 0.79 -14.78
N GLN A 250 -12.20 1.16 -14.27
CA GLN A 250 -12.40 2.44 -13.61
C GLN A 250 -11.54 2.57 -12.34
N GLU A 251 -10.96 3.74 -12.11
CA GLU A 251 -10.10 3.99 -10.95
C GLU A 251 -10.81 3.81 -9.60
N GLY A 252 -12.07 4.24 -9.51
CA GLY A 252 -12.80 4.30 -8.25
C GLY A 252 -13.61 3.04 -7.93
N SER A 253 -14.23 2.44 -8.93
CA SER A 253 -15.12 1.28 -8.78
C SER A 253 -14.49 -0.06 -9.13
N LEU A 254 -13.43 -0.04 -9.95
CA LEU A 254 -12.83 -1.19 -10.64
C LEU A 254 -13.77 -1.92 -11.60
N GLU A 255 -14.85 -1.27 -11.99
CA GLU A 255 -15.75 -1.81 -13.01
C GLU A 255 -15.13 -1.67 -14.42
N PRO A 256 -15.42 -2.61 -15.34
CA PRO A 256 -14.81 -2.60 -16.67
C PRO A 256 -15.43 -1.58 -17.63
N GLU A 257 -16.55 -0.94 -17.25
CA GLU A 257 -17.23 0.04 -18.08
C GLU A 257 -16.36 1.27 -18.34
N TRP A 258 -16.22 1.64 -19.61
CA TRP A 258 -15.37 2.76 -20.01
C TRP A 258 -15.94 4.12 -19.61
N VAL A 259 -15.22 4.86 -18.76
CA VAL A 259 -15.52 6.25 -18.41
C VAL A 259 -14.29 7.11 -18.74
N PRO A 260 -14.41 8.04 -19.72
CA PRO A 260 -13.29 8.90 -20.11
C PRO A 260 -12.70 9.69 -18.93
N GLY A 261 -11.38 9.63 -18.77
CA GLY A 261 -10.67 10.33 -17.70
C GLY A 261 -10.69 9.64 -16.33
N GLU A 262 -11.40 8.50 -16.20
CA GLU A 262 -11.53 7.76 -14.95
C GLU A 262 -10.99 6.32 -15.04
N MET A 263 -10.21 6.01 -16.08
CA MET A 263 -9.69 4.67 -16.30
C MET A 263 -8.26 4.52 -15.81
N ARG A 264 -7.95 3.32 -15.32
CA ARG A 264 -6.61 2.91 -14.89
C ARG A 264 -6.28 1.53 -15.43
N VAL A 265 -5.05 1.33 -15.87
CA VAL A 265 -4.54 0.03 -16.27
C VAL A 265 -3.76 -0.60 -15.12
N PHE A 266 -4.03 -1.87 -14.86
CA PHE A 266 -3.43 -2.68 -13.80
C PHE A 266 -2.70 -3.87 -14.39
N VAL A 267 -1.61 -4.27 -13.78
CA VAL A 267 -0.90 -5.50 -14.12
C VAL A 267 -0.50 -6.27 -12.88
N ALA A 268 -0.65 -7.59 -12.92
CA ALA A 268 0.05 -8.52 -12.05
C ALA A 268 0.72 -9.59 -12.89
N ALA A 269 2.00 -9.85 -12.60
CA ALA A 269 2.75 -10.89 -13.29
C ALA A 269 3.82 -11.47 -12.36
N ARG A 270 4.17 -12.75 -12.58
CA ARG A 270 5.34 -13.37 -11.94
C ARG A 270 6.55 -13.26 -12.87
N TRP A 271 7.69 -12.89 -12.29
CA TRP A 271 8.96 -12.76 -12.98
C TRP A 271 10.10 -13.21 -12.07
N GLY A 272 10.89 -14.19 -12.52
CA GLY A 272 11.97 -14.74 -11.70
C GLY A 272 11.52 -15.28 -10.33
N GLY A 273 10.31 -15.84 -10.25
CA GLY A 273 9.70 -16.34 -9.03
C GLY A 273 9.12 -15.27 -8.09
N VAL A 274 9.17 -14.00 -8.49
CA VAL A 274 8.63 -12.87 -7.70
C VAL A 274 7.35 -12.36 -8.35
N ARG A 275 6.27 -12.26 -7.56
CA ARG A 275 5.02 -11.63 -8.00
C ARG A 275 5.14 -10.11 -7.92
N LEU A 276 4.90 -9.45 -9.04
CA LEU A 276 4.99 -7.99 -9.19
C LEU A 276 3.63 -7.44 -9.58
N ILE A 277 3.27 -6.31 -9.01
CA ILE A 277 2.07 -5.55 -9.38
C ILE A 277 2.45 -4.11 -9.66
N ASP A 278 1.72 -3.49 -10.58
CA ASP A 278 1.84 -2.06 -10.88
C ASP A 278 0.55 -1.56 -11.53
N ASN A 279 0.41 -0.24 -11.58
CA ASN A 279 -0.73 0.41 -12.24
C ASN A 279 -0.38 1.83 -12.68
N VAL A 280 -1.12 2.36 -13.66
CA VAL A 280 -1.07 3.76 -14.07
C VAL A 280 -2.45 4.23 -14.54
N SER A 281 -2.80 5.50 -14.32
CA SER A 281 -4.01 6.12 -14.91
C SER A 281 -3.90 6.20 -16.43
N CYS A 282 -5.01 5.99 -17.12
CA CYS A 282 -5.12 6.26 -18.54
C CYS A 282 -5.16 7.77 -18.80
N LEU A 283 -4.45 8.22 -19.84
CA LEU A 283 -4.26 9.64 -20.12
C LEU A 283 -5.30 10.23 -21.09
N GLN A 284 -6.50 9.60 -21.19
CA GLN A 284 -7.55 10.01 -22.15
C GLN A 284 -8.76 10.57 -21.45
#